data_9d583ac0961cdf47894fe5d904664747
#
_entry.id   9d583ac0961cdf47894fe5d904664747
#
_cell.length_a   1.000
_cell.length_b   1.000
_cell.length_c   1.000
_cell.angle_alpha   90.00
_cell.angle_beta   90.00
_cell.angle_gamma   90.00
#
_symmetry.space_group_name_H-M   'P 1'
#
loop_
_entity.id
_entity.type
_entity.pdbx_description
1 polymer ?
#
loop_
_entity_poly.entity_id
_entity_poly.type
_entity_poly.pdbx_seq_one_letter_code
_entity_poly.pdbx_strand_id
1 'polypeptide(L)'
;MTKHLQRRIFTSTALALGLAATLGVWAPAANAQSVAEIKKKGELTVGMLVDFPPYGTMNSSNQPDGYDADVARLMAKDLGVKVNLVPVTGPNRIPFLLTNKVDLLVASLAVTPERAKQVQFSKPYAAASIVLYGDKKADLKSPADLKGKRVGVARASTQDVALTAVAPEGTEIRRFDDDASAMQALLSGQVDAIGCSTTVAAQIAKRAPANTYENKFLLRQQVMGVAMRPGQDELLKTVDDFVARNTANGELNKLYQKWLQTDLPKLQ
;
A
#
# COMPACT_ATOMS: atom_id res chain seq x y z
N MET A 1 28.94 64.83 -57.28
CA MET A 1 28.08 66.03 -57.02
C MET A 1 27.51 65.77 -55.60
N THR A 2 28.05 66.46 -54.59
CA THR A 2 27.50 67.65 -53.90
C THR A 2 26.19 67.25 -53.16
N LYS A 3 25.99 67.47 -51.86
CA LYS A 3 26.47 68.42 -50.84
C LYS A 3 25.83 67.99 -49.50
N HIS A 4 26.55 68.08 -48.40
CA HIS A 4 26.30 68.93 -47.21
C HIS A 4 24.86 68.81 -46.57
N LEU A 5 24.64 68.79 -45.30
CA LEU A 5 25.11 69.54 -44.13
C LEU A 5 24.58 68.96 -42.84
N GLN A 6 25.44 68.69 -41.90
CA GLN A 6 25.53 69.24 -40.53
C GLN A 6 24.30 69.35 -39.62
N ARG A 7 24.51 68.79 -38.39
CA ARG A 7 24.23 69.37 -37.04
C ARG A 7 22.82 69.26 -36.49
N ARG A 8 22.66 68.61 -35.36
CA ARG A 8 22.83 69.19 -34.02
C ARG A 8 22.65 68.15 -32.91
N ILE A 9 23.55 68.27 -31.94
CA ILE A 9 23.56 67.61 -30.61
C ILE A 9 22.39 68.18 -29.79
N PHE A 10 21.63 67.26 -29.09
CA PHE A 10 20.99 67.61 -27.83
C PHE A 10 21.06 66.40 -26.89
N THR A 11 21.86 66.57 -25.85
CA THR A 11 21.94 65.82 -24.66
C THR A 11 20.64 65.96 -23.87
N SER A 12 20.02 64.86 -23.53
CA SER A 12 19.03 64.84 -22.46
C SER A 12 19.15 63.50 -21.70
N THR A 13 19.79 63.58 -20.55
CA THR A 13 19.90 62.63 -19.53
C THR A 13 18.51 62.40 -18.93
N ALA A 14 17.91 61.26 -19.18
CA ALA A 14 16.69 60.79 -18.47
C ALA A 14 17.04 59.58 -17.64
N LEU A 15 17.08 59.82 -16.34
CA LEU A 15 17.23 58.86 -15.26
C LEU A 15 15.96 58.00 -15.22
N ALA A 16 15.99 56.80 -15.78
CA ALA A 16 14.90 55.81 -15.63
C ALA A 16 15.21 54.90 -14.43
N LEU A 17 14.57 55.21 -13.30
CA LEU A 17 14.47 54.25 -12.16
C LEU A 17 13.78 52.99 -12.66
N GLY A 18 14.54 51.92 -12.81
CA GLY A 18 14.00 50.58 -13.05
C GLY A 18 13.34 50.04 -11.78
N LEU A 19 12.03 50.09 -11.75
CA LEU A 19 11.21 49.34 -10.78
C LEU A 19 11.29 47.87 -11.13
N ALA A 20 12.24 47.15 -10.53
CA ALA A 20 12.30 45.66 -10.58
C ALA A 20 11.11 45.09 -9.79
N ALA A 21 9.99 44.90 -10.47
CA ALA A 21 8.89 44.11 -9.94
C ALA A 21 9.38 42.65 -9.82
N THR A 22 9.76 42.24 -8.62
CA THR A 22 9.97 40.82 -8.28
C THR A 22 8.61 40.14 -8.36
N LEU A 23 8.28 39.58 -9.51
CA LEU A 23 7.24 38.58 -9.64
C LEU A 23 7.68 37.36 -8.83
N GLY A 24 7.29 37.36 -7.56
CA GLY A 24 7.35 36.16 -6.74
C GLY A 24 6.53 35.07 -7.46
N VAL A 25 7.21 34.12 -8.07
CA VAL A 25 6.60 32.91 -8.56
C VAL A 25 6.06 32.19 -7.33
N TRP A 26 4.81 32.44 -6.99
CA TRP A 26 4.07 31.58 -6.10
C TRP A 26 3.93 30.23 -6.83
N ALA A 27 4.91 29.34 -6.63
CA ALA A 27 4.68 27.95 -6.92
C ALA A 27 3.46 27.53 -6.08
N PRO A 28 2.38 27.01 -6.69
CA PRO A 28 1.31 26.45 -5.91
C PRO A 28 1.95 25.37 -5.03
N ALA A 29 1.91 25.55 -3.71
CA ALA A 29 2.22 24.48 -2.78
C ALA A 29 1.37 23.30 -3.25
N ALA A 30 2.03 22.20 -3.61
CA ALA A 30 1.32 20.97 -3.94
C ALA A 30 0.35 20.74 -2.76
N ASN A 31 -0.95 20.81 -3.03
CA ASN A 31 -1.99 20.71 -2.00
C ASN A 31 -1.84 19.33 -1.36
N ALA A 32 -1.07 19.29 -0.27
CA ALA A 32 -1.06 18.17 0.65
C ALA A 32 -2.46 18.15 1.24
N GLN A 33 -3.26 17.15 0.90
CA GLN A 33 -4.63 17.03 1.39
C GLN A 33 -4.61 16.98 2.92
N SER A 34 -5.10 18.05 3.53
CA SER A 34 -5.14 18.19 4.98
C SER A 34 -6.36 17.49 5.58
N VAL A 35 -6.34 17.24 6.87
CA VAL A 35 -7.50 16.75 7.62
C VAL A 35 -8.68 17.71 7.44
N ALA A 36 -8.42 19.01 7.38
CA ALA A 36 -9.44 20.05 7.17
C ALA A 36 -10.13 19.89 5.79
N GLU A 37 -9.39 19.57 4.74
CA GLU A 37 -9.95 19.34 3.40
C GLU A 37 -10.80 18.08 3.35
N ILE A 38 -10.36 16.97 3.99
CA ILE A 38 -11.16 15.74 4.13
C ILE A 38 -12.48 16.05 4.86
N LYS A 39 -12.43 16.78 5.98
CA LYS A 39 -13.62 17.20 6.73
C LYS A 39 -14.51 18.12 5.92
N LYS A 40 -13.97 19.09 5.19
CA LYS A 40 -14.72 19.99 4.31
C LYS A 40 -15.40 19.23 3.16
N LYS A 41 -14.72 18.23 2.58
CA LYS A 41 -15.28 17.34 1.56
C LYS A 41 -16.38 16.43 2.14
N GLY A 42 -16.34 16.15 3.46
CA GLY A 42 -17.26 15.24 4.14
C GLY A 42 -17.06 13.77 3.81
N GLU A 43 -15.95 13.42 3.18
CA GLU A 43 -15.66 12.06 2.71
C GLU A 43 -14.15 11.76 2.78
N LEU A 44 -13.83 10.55 3.27
CA LEU A 44 -12.49 9.96 3.24
C LEU A 44 -12.47 8.87 2.16
N THR A 45 -11.68 9.08 1.10
CA THR A 45 -11.50 8.10 0.02
C THR A 45 -10.31 7.20 0.33
N VAL A 46 -10.56 5.91 0.51
CA VAL A 46 -9.55 4.93 0.94
C VAL A 46 -9.37 3.84 -0.10
N GLY A 47 -8.14 3.69 -0.59
CA GLY A 47 -7.77 2.56 -1.44
C GLY A 47 -7.54 1.30 -0.62
N MET A 48 -8.11 0.18 -1.04
CA MET A 48 -7.94 -1.12 -0.37
C MET A 48 -7.90 -2.28 -1.37
N LEU A 49 -7.20 -3.35 -1.02
CA LEU A 49 -7.27 -4.60 -1.78
C LEU A 49 -8.65 -5.23 -1.60
N VAL A 50 -9.12 -5.96 -2.61
CA VAL A 50 -10.36 -6.76 -2.55
C VAL A 50 -10.15 -8.23 -2.91
N ASP A 51 -8.91 -8.61 -3.10
CA ASP A 51 -8.41 -9.93 -3.51
C ASP A 51 -7.48 -10.57 -2.47
N PHE A 52 -7.43 -10.00 -1.25
CA PHE A 52 -6.58 -10.43 -0.15
C PHE A 52 -7.41 -10.76 1.12
N PRO A 53 -8.32 -11.76 1.06
CA PRO A 53 -9.13 -12.13 2.22
C PRO A 53 -8.27 -12.72 3.35
N PRO A 54 -8.62 -12.47 4.63
CA PRO A 54 -9.76 -11.71 5.11
C PRO A 54 -9.48 -10.22 5.33
N TYR A 55 -8.31 -9.70 4.92
CA TYR A 55 -8.00 -8.28 5.04
C TYR A 55 -8.86 -7.44 4.11
N GLY A 56 -8.97 -7.84 2.83
CA GLY A 56 -9.80 -7.20 1.84
C GLY A 56 -10.47 -8.20 0.90
N THR A 57 -11.76 -8.04 0.70
CA THR A 57 -12.61 -8.90 -0.12
C THR A 57 -13.80 -8.12 -0.67
N MET A 58 -14.59 -8.74 -1.53
CA MET A 58 -15.92 -8.24 -1.91
C MET A 58 -16.98 -9.04 -1.16
N ASN A 59 -17.97 -8.35 -0.59
CA ASN A 59 -19.12 -9.02 0.04
C ASN A 59 -20.15 -9.47 -0.99
N SER A 60 -21.22 -10.12 -0.52
CA SER A 60 -22.32 -10.63 -1.39
C SER A 60 -23.07 -9.52 -2.15
N SER A 61 -22.97 -8.27 -1.71
CA SER A 61 -23.55 -7.09 -2.38
C SER A 61 -22.56 -6.40 -3.32
N ASN A 62 -21.45 -7.05 -3.64
CA ASN A 62 -20.36 -6.50 -4.46
C ASN A 62 -19.80 -5.18 -3.93
N GLN A 63 -19.66 -5.08 -2.61
CA GLN A 63 -19.04 -3.94 -1.95
C GLN A 63 -17.74 -4.37 -1.27
N PRO A 64 -16.69 -3.51 -1.25
CA PRO A 64 -15.46 -3.78 -0.53
C PRO A 64 -15.72 -4.04 0.95
N ASP A 65 -15.13 -5.13 1.48
CA ASP A 65 -15.29 -5.58 2.85
C ASP A 65 -14.01 -6.24 3.37
N GLY A 66 -13.95 -6.53 4.66
CA GLY A 66 -12.76 -7.12 5.27
C GLY A 66 -12.21 -6.29 6.43
N TYR A 67 -11.09 -6.76 7.00
CA TYR A 67 -10.43 -6.06 8.10
C TYR A 67 -10.03 -4.63 7.73
N ASP A 68 -9.40 -4.45 6.57
CA ASP A 68 -8.97 -3.13 6.07
C ASP A 68 -10.16 -2.19 5.84
N ALA A 69 -11.28 -2.73 5.32
CA ALA A 69 -12.52 -1.97 5.16
C ALA A 69 -13.08 -1.49 6.49
N ASP A 70 -13.09 -2.36 7.50
CA ASP A 70 -13.60 -2.00 8.83
C ASP A 70 -12.69 -0.99 9.54
N VAL A 71 -11.37 -1.11 9.39
CA VAL A 71 -10.41 -0.10 9.87
C VAL A 71 -10.66 1.25 9.20
N ALA A 72 -10.86 1.28 7.88
CA ALA A 72 -11.17 2.51 7.14
C ALA A 72 -12.52 3.12 7.57
N ARG A 73 -13.56 2.30 7.80
CA ARG A 73 -14.86 2.75 8.32
C ARG A 73 -14.74 3.34 9.72
N LEU A 74 -13.97 2.68 10.60
CA LEU A 74 -13.71 3.18 11.95
C LEU A 74 -12.97 4.52 11.92
N MET A 75 -11.98 4.67 11.04
CA MET A 75 -11.22 5.93 10.86
C MET A 75 -12.12 7.06 10.33
N ALA A 76 -12.95 6.80 9.33
CA ALA A 76 -13.88 7.79 8.80
C ALA A 76 -14.90 8.24 9.86
N LYS A 77 -15.39 7.30 10.67
CA LYS A 77 -16.27 7.60 11.82
C LYS A 77 -15.57 8.51 12.85
N ASP A 78 -14.31 8.23 13.16
CA ASP A 78 -13.49 9.03 14.08
C ASP A 78 -13.26 10.46 13.57
N LEU A 79 -13.11 10.62 12.25
CA LEU A 79 -12.98 11.90 11.57
C LEU A 79 -14.32 12.65 11.40
N GLY A 80 -15.46 11.97 11.62
CA GLY A 80 -16.80 12.53 11.42
C GLY A 80 -17.18 12.70 9.95
N VAL A 81 -16.68 11.83 9.04
CA VAL A 81 -16.91 11.88 7.60
C VAL A 81 -17.42 10.53 7.07
N LYS A 82 -17.95 10.51 5.84
CA LYS A 82 -18.26 9.27 5.14
C LYS A 82 -16.99 8.60 4.64
N VAL A 83 -17.03 7.27 4.49
CA VAL A 83 -15.95 6.52 3.82
C VAL A 83 -16.36 6.16 2.40
N ASN A 84 -15.43 6.34 1.47
CA ASN A 84 -15.51 5.85 0.09
C ASN A 84 -14.38 4.83 -0.11
N LEU A 85 -14.72 3.55 -0.22
CA LEU A 85 -13.75 2.47 -0.41
C LEU A 85 -13.52 2.23 -1.90
N VAL A 86 -12.28 2.41 -2.34
CA VAL A 86 -11.85 2.27 -3.74
C VAL A 86 -11.04 1.00 -3.89
N PRO A 87 -11.52 0.00 -4.66
CA PRO A 87 -10.75 -1.18 -4.98
C PRO A 87 -9.45 -0.83 -5.71
N VAL A 88 -8.33 -1.39 -5.23
CA VAL A 88 -7.03 -1.28 -5.88
C VAL A 88 -6.38 -2.66 -5.99
N THR A 89 -5.43 -2.81 -6.92
CA THR A 89 -4.61 -4.02 -7.05
C THR A 89 -3.24 -3.83 -6.38
N GLY A 90 -2.53 -4.91 -6.13
CA GLY A 90 -1.18 -4.86 -5.55
C GLY A 90 -0.27 -3.82 -6.22
N PRO A 91 -0.08 -3.86 -7.55
CA PRO A 91 0.78 -2.92 -8.27
C PRO A 91 0.31 -1.48 -8.25
N ASN A 92 -1.01 -1.21 -8.25
CA ASN A 92 -1.51 0.15 -8.42
C ASN A 92 -1.81 0.88 -7.08
N ARG A 93 -1.61 0.25 -5.92
CA ARG A 93 -1.83 0.89 -4.60
C ARG A 93 -1.13 2.24 -4.49
N ILE A 94 0.20 2.25 -4.54
CA ILE A 94 0.99 3.48 -4.42
C ILE A 94 0.73 4.46 -5.57
N PRO A 95 0.66 4.05 -6.85
CA PRO A 95 0.26 4.94 -7.94
C PRO A 95 -1.09 5.64 -7.72
N PHE A 96 -2.12 4.97 -7.20
CA PHE A 96 -3.43 5.59 -6.92
C PHE A 96 -3.32 6.66 -5.84
N LEU A 97 -2.52 6.41 -4.80
CA LEU A 97 -2.26 7.38 -3.75
C LEU A 97 -1.52 8.62 -4.29
N LEU A 98 -0.43 8.41 -5.03
CA LEU A 98 0.42 9.51 -5.54
C LEU A 98 -0.29 10.35 -6.62
N THR A 99 -1.26 9.78 -7.33
CA THR A 99 -2.08 10.49 -8.33
C THR A 99 -3.38 11.08 -7.78
N ASN A 100 -3.53 11.17 -6.45
CA ASN A 100 -4.70 11.72 -5.76
C ASN A 100 -6.04 11.02 -6.07
N LYS A 101 -6.01 9.77 -6.54
CA LYS A 101 -7.23 8.96 -6.73
C LYS A 101 -7.82 8.49 -5.41
N VAL A 102 -6.98 8.39 -4.37
CA VAL A 102 -7.36 8.08 -3.00
C VAL A 102 -6.63 8.99 -2.01
N ASP A 103 -7.22 9.20 -0.85
CA ASP A 103 -6.66 10.03 0.23
C ASP A 103 -5.65 9.24 1.04
N LEU A 104 -5.98 7.99 1.34
CA LEU A 104 -5.19 7.04 2.12
C LEU A 104 -5.21 5.66 1.47
N LEU A 105 -4.23 4.83 1.86
CA LEU A 105 -4.26 3.39 1.62
C LEU A 105 -4.40 2.65 2.96
N VAL A 106 -5.50 1.96 3.13
CA VAL A 106 -5.68 0.90 4.12
C VAL A 106 -5.81 -0.39 3.32
N ALA A 107 -4.67 -0.95 2.92
CA ALA A 107 -4.59 -1.93 1.83
C ALA A 107 -3.56 -3.03 2.10
N SER A 108 -3.47 -3.48 3.36
CA SER A 108 -2.48 -4.48 3.81
C SER A 108 -1.06 -4.16 3.32
N LEU A 109 -0.74 -2.85 3.27
CA LEU A 109 0.53 -2.39 2.71
C LEU A 109 1.63 -2.52 3.75
N ALA A 110 2.51 -3.50 3.54
CA ALA A 110 3.65 -3.70 4.42
C ALA A 110 4.61 -2.51 4.38
N VAL A 111 5.06 -2.11 5.55
CA VAL A 111 6.09 -1.08 5.70
C VAL A 111 7.44 -1.67 5.26
N THR A 112 8.01 -1.12 4.18
CA THR A 112 9.36 -1.47 3.71
C THR A 112 10.16 -0.21 3.43
N PRO A 113 11.51 -0.27 3.52
CA PRO A 113 12.36 0.89 3.22
C PRO A 113 12.12 1.47 1.82
N GLU A 114 11.86 0.63 0.82
CA GLU A 114 11.65 1.04 -0.57
C GLU A 114 10.32 1.81 -0.71
N ARG A 115 9.26 1.34 -0.05
CA ARG A 115 7.96 2.01 -0.04
C ARG A 115 7.99 3.29 0.78
N ALA A 116 8.71 3.30 1.92
CA ALA A 116 8.87 4.47 2.76
C ALA A 116 9.62 5.64 2.08
N LYS A 117 10.37 5.37 1.00
CA LYS A 117 10.94 6.43 0.14
C LYS A 117 9.89 7.09 -0.76
N GLN A 118 8.74 6.47 -0.98
CA GLN A 118 7.70 6.96 -1.89
C GLN A 118 6.48 7.52 -1.16
N VAL A 119 6.16 6.98 0.01
CA VAL A 119 4.96 7.32 0.79
C VAL A 119 5.29 7.40 2.28
N GLN A 120 4.49 8.15 3.04
CA GLN A 120 4.54 8.12 4.51
C GLN A 120 3.67 6.98 5.03
N PHE A 121 4.13 6.33 6.11
CA PHE A 121 3.39 5.28 6.80
C PHE A 121 3.06 5.71 8.23
N SER A 122 1.86 5.39 8.66
CA SER A 122 1.47 5.46 10.06
C SER A 122 2.17 4.39 10.91
N LYS A 123 1.98 4.49 12.23
CA LYS A 123 2.15 3.34 13.13
C LYS A 123 1.41 2.12 12.56
N PRO A 124 1.93 0.90 12.80
CA PRO A 124 1.30 -0.30 12.29
C PRO A 124 -0.12 -0.50 12.85
N TYR A 125 -1.07 -0.88 11.99
CA TYR A 125 -2.43 -1.26 12.39
C TYR A 125 -2.67 -2.77 12.29
N ALA A 126 -1.78 -3.50 11.61
CA ALA A 126 -1.83 -4.95 11.46
C ALA A 126 -0.42 -5.52 11.28
N ALA A 127 -0.31 -6.85 11.43
CA ALA A 127 0.91 -7.60 11.12
C ALA A 127 0.54 -8.94 10.47
N ALA A 128 1.45 -9.47 9.64
CA ALA A 128 1.32 -10.79 9.03
C ALA A 128 2.68 -11.48 8.89
N SER A 129 2.69 -12.81 8.94
CA SER A 129 3.84 -13.62 8.54
C SER A 129 3.69 -14.03 7.08
N ILE A 130 4.76 -13.88 6.32
CA ILE A 130 4.87 -14.37 4.95
C ILE A 130 5.63 -15.69 4.99
N VAL A 131 5.03 -16.71 4.42
CA VAL A 131 5.56 -18.08 4.41
C VAL A 131 5.64 -18.62 2.99
N LEU A 132 6.49 -19.61 2.78
CA LEU A 132 6.32 -20.54 1.67
C LEU A 132 5.24 -21.53 2.07
N TYR A 133 4.23 -21.72 1.24
CA TYR A 133 3.13 -22.65 1.44
C TYR A 133 3.03 -23.60 0.24
N GLY A 134 3.01 -24.89 0.48
CA GLY A 134 3.07 -25.87 -0.60
C GLY A 134 2.56 -27.25 -0.20
N ASP A 135 2.53 -28.20 -1.16
CA ASP A 135 2.09 -29.57 -0.92
C ASP A 135 2.90 -30.19 0.23
N LYS A 136 2.19 -30.81 1.17
CA LYS A 136 2.78 -31.47 2.34
C LYS A 136 3.80 -32.54 1.97
N LYS A 137 3.61 -33.22 0.84
CA LYS A 137 4.52 -34.27 0.34
C LYS A 137 5.78 -33.71 -0.28
N ALA A 138 5.81 -32.40 -0.65
CA ALA A 138 6.99 -31.76 -1.17
C ALA A 138 8.00 -31.51 -0.04
N ASP A 139 9.22 -32.03 -0.16
CA ASP A 139 10.29 -31.80 0.82
C ASP A 139 10.95 -30.44 0.58
N LEU A 140 10.30 -29.37 1.09
CA LEU A 140 10.72 -27.98 0.99
C LEU A 140 10.97 -27.43 2.40
N LYS A 141 12.19 -27.58 2.89
CA LYS A 141 12.57 -27.18 4.26
C LYS A 141 13.27 -25.83 4.33
N SER A 142 13.85 -25.40 3.18
CA SER A 142 14.68 -24.22 3.10
C SER A 142 14.59 -23.58 1.71
N PRO A 143 15.06 -22.35 1.52
CA PRO A 143 15.14 -21.73 0.20
C PRO A 143 15.93 -22.57 -0.83
N ALA A 144 16.97 -23.30 -0.41
CA ALA A 144 17.79 -24.13 -1.31
C ALA A 144 16.96 -25.19 -2.05
N ASP A 145 15.87 -25.68 -1.44
CA ASP A 145 15.01 -26.72 -2.00
C ASP A 145 14.09 -26.21 -3.13
N LEU A 146 14.12 -24.89 -3.41
CA LEU A 146 13.32 -24.27 -4.46
C LEU A 146 13.94 -24.41 -5.86
N LYS A 147 15.18 -24.88 -5.97
CA LYS A 147 15.83 -25.10 -7.27
C LYS A 147 15.00 -26.05 -8.14
N GLY A 148 14.67 -25.61 -9.35
CA GLY A 148 13.84 -26.36 -10.30
C GLY A 148 12.35 -26.40 -9.95
N LYS A 149 11.91 -25.67 -8.93
CA LYS A 149 10.49 -25.57 -8.54
C LYS A 149 9.83 -24.35 -9.15
N ARG A 150 8.53 -24.46 -9.42
CA ARG A 150 7.66 -23.36 -9.83
C ARG A 150 7.02 -22.77 -8.57
N VAL A 151 7.33 -21.53 -8.27
CA VAL A 151 6.80 -20.88 -7.06
C VAL A 151 5.99 -19.64 -7.44
N GLY A 152 4.72 -19.61 -7.07
CA GLY A 152 3.82 -18.50 -7.35
C GLY A 152 3.89 -17.40 -6.29
N VAL A 153 3.71 -16.14 -6.70
CA VAL A 153 3.56 -14.99 -5.83
C VAL A 153 2.66 -13.94 -6.46
N ALA A 154 2.00 -13.13 -5.65
CA ALA A 154 1.35 -11.91 -6.13
C ALA A 154 2.40 -10.86 -6.49
N ARG A 155 2.30 -10.27 -7.69
CA ARG A 155 3.22 -9.25 -8.21
C ARG A 155 3.25 -8.00 -7.34
N ALA A 156 4.43 -7.38 -7.21
CA ALA A 156 4.67 -6.17 -6.42
C ALA A 156 4.27 -6.29 -4.94
N SER A 157 4.17 -7.51 -4.44
CA SER A 157 3.90 -7.84 -3.04
C SER A 157 5.18 -8.01 -2.24
N THR A 158 5.08 -8.05 -0.91
CA THR A 158 6.22 -8.39 -0.05
C THR A 158 6.59 -9.86 -0.14
N GLN A 159 5.66 -10.73 -0.55
CA GLN A 159 5.90 -12.14 -0.84
C GLN A 159 6.85 -12.28 -2.02
N ASP A 160 6.60 -11.51 -3.11
CA ASP A 160 7.46 -11.49 -4.29
C ASP A 160 8.88 -11.03 -3.94
N VAL A 161 9.00 -9.92 -3.21
CA VAL A 161 10.30 -9.40 -2.77
C VAL A 161 11.03 -10.40 -1.87
N ALA A 162 10.33 -10.96 -0.87
CA ALA A 162 10.92 -11.90 0.08
C ALA A 162 11.36 -13.20 -0.58
N LEU A 163 10.52 -13.75 -1.48
CA LEU A 163 10.88 -14.96 -2.23
C LEU A 163 12.06 -14.71 -3.19
N THR A 164 12.00 -13.62 -3.95
CA THR A 164 13.06 -13.27 -4.91
C THR A 164 14.42 -13.09 -4.23
N ALA A 165 14.43 -12.57 -3.01
CA ALA A 165 15.66 -12.36 -2.25
C ALA A 165 16.34 -13.65 -1.77
N VAL A 166 15.59 -14.74 -1.63
CA VAL A 166 16.10 -16.02 -1.07
C VAL A 166 16.09 -17.17 -2.07
N ALA A 167 15.35 -17.05 -3.19
CA ALA A 167 15.24 -18.10 -4.18
C ALA A 167 16.59 -18.34 -4.89
N PRO A 168 17.08 -19.58 -4.93
CA PRO A 168 18.31 -19.91 -5.65
C PRO A 168 18.11 -19.81 -7.17
N GLU A 169 19.22 -19.71 -7.89
CA GLU A 169 19.22 -19.80 -9.34
C GLU A 169 18.57 -21.11 -9.82
N GLY A 170 17.72 -21.00 -10.84
CA GLY A 170 16.94 -22.12 -11.36
C GLY A 170 15.58 -22.29 -10.70
N THR A 171 15.17 -21.42 -9.75
CA THR A 171 13.78 -21.34 -9.29
C THR A 171 12.94 -20.58 -10.31
N GLU A 172 11.81 -21.15 -10.73
CA GLU A 172 10.85 -20.49 -11.62
C GLU A 172 9.83 -19.69 -10.78
N ILE A 173 10.05 -18.38 -10.61
CA ILE A 173 9.10 -17.51 -9.90
C ILE A 173 8.02 -17.05 -10.87
N ARG A 174 6.77 -17.51 -10.66
CA ARG A 174 5.58 -17.10 -11.42
C ARG A 174 4.85 -15.99 -10.70
N ARG A 175 4.73 -14.83 -11.35
CA ARG A 175 4.09 -13.63 -10.79
C ARG A 175 2.69 -13.48 -11.32
N PHE A 176 1.72 -13.56 -10.43
CA PHE A 176 0.29 -13.39 -10.69
C PHE A 176 -0.13 -11.95 -10.36
N ASP A 177 -1.27 -11.53 -10.87
CA ASP A 177 -1.73 -10.15 -10.65
C ASP A 177 -2.20 -9.94 -9.20
N ASP A 178 -2.65 -11.01 -8.52
CA ASP A 178 -3.17 -10.97 -7.17
C ASP A 178 -2.94 -12.29 -6.40
N ASP A 179 -3.23 -12.27 -5.09
CA ASP A 179 -3.12 -13.45 -4.23
C ASP A 179 -4.16 -14.53 -4.56
N ALA A 180 -5.34 -14.15 -5.07
CA ALA A 180 -6.37 -15.11 -5.44
C ALA A 180 -5.93 -15.94 -6.65
N SER A 181 -5.33 -15.31 -7.66
CA SER A 181 -4.77 -15.99 -8.84
C SER A 181 -3.58 -16.88 -8.47
N ALA A 182 -2.69 -16.42 -7.56
CA ALA A 182 -1.58 -17.24 -7.07
C ALA A 182 -2.08 -18.47 -6.29
N MET A 183 -3.09 -18.30 -5.45
CA MET A 183 -3.76 -19.39 -4.74
C MET A 183 -4.39 -20.40 -5.71
N GLN A 184 -5.11 -19.92 -6.73
CA GLN A 184 -5.72 -20.79 -7.74
C GLN A 184 -4.67 -21.58 -8.52
N ALA A 185 -3.51 -20.96 -8.82
CA ALA A 185 -2.40 -21.62 -9.49
C ALA A 185 -1.81 -22.76 -8.64
N LEU A 186 -1.76 -22.62 -7.31
CA LEU A 186 -1.36 -23.72 -6.41
C LEU A 186 -2.40 -24.84 -6.42
N LEU A 187 -3.68 -24.50 -6.25
CA LEU A 187 -4.76 -25.47 -6.19
C LEU A 187 -4.92 -26.28 -7.49
N SER A 188 -4.60 -25.67 -8.64
CA SER A 188 -4.63 -26.34 -9.95
C SER A 188 -3.32 -27.04 -10.34
N GLY A 189 -2.27 -27.00 -9.51
CA GLY A 189 -0.96 -27.61 -9.79
C GLY A 189 -0.13 -26.87 -10.86
N GLN A 190 -0.47 -25.62 -11.19
CA GLN A 190 0.34 -24.79 -12.09
C GLN A 190 1.67 -24.38 -11.43
N VAL A 191 1.69 -24.27 -10.10
CA VAL A 191 2.89 -24.03 -9.29
C VAL A 191 2.99 -25.08 -8.18
N ASP A 192 4.21 -25.34 -7.73
CA ASP A 192 4.50 -26.37 -6.72
C ASP A 192 4.35 -25.82 -5.28
N ALA A 193 4.51 -24.50 -5.13
CA ALA A 193 4.33 -23.79 -3.88
C ALA A 193 4.00 -22.32 -4.18
N ILE A 194 3.55 -21.56 -3.16
CA ILE A 194 3.39 -20.11 -3.23
C ILE A 194 4.04 -19.41 -2.05
N GLY A 195 4.60 -18.22 -2.30
CA GLY A 195 4.88 -17.26 -1.25
C GLY A 195 3.59 -16.51 -0.91
N CYS A 196 3.10 -16.67 0.31
CA CYS A 196 1.84 -16.03 0.74
C CYS A 196 1.85 -15.67 2.22
N SER A 197 0.85 -14.88 2.65
CA SER A 197 0.62 -14.68 4.08
C SER A 197 0.02 -15.93 4.73
N THR A 198 0.23 -16.07 6.04
CA THR A 198 -0.41 -17.15 6.81
C THR A 198 -1.93 -17.12 6.73
N THR A 199 -2.53 -15.94 6.50
CA THR A 199 -3.97 -15.80 6.30
C THR A 199 -4.43 -16.37 4.95
N VAL A 200 -3.67 -16.15 3.87
CA VAL A 200 -3.93 -16.80 2.56
C VAL A 200 -3.72 -18.30 2.67
N ALA A 201 -2.67 -18.75 3.36
CA ALA A 201 -2.45 -20.17 3.64
C ALA A 201 -3.65 -20.81 4.34
N ALA A 202 -4.24 -20.15 5.34
CA ALA A 202 -5.45 -20.62 6.02
C ALA A 202 -6.67 -20.66 5.08
N GLN A 203 -6.80 -19.76 4.11
CA GLN A 203 -7.86 -19.82 3.10
C GLN A 203 -7.69 -21.01 2.15
N ILE A 204 -6.46 -21.32 1.77
CA ILE A 204 -6.17 -22.52 0.95
C ILE A 204 -6.52 -23.78 1.72
N ALA A 205 -6.11 -23.87 2.99
CA ALA A 205 -6.42 -25.01 3.85
C ALA A 205 -7.92 -25.29 3.98
N LYS A 206 -8.77 -24.25 3.94
CA LYS A 206 -10.23 -24.39 3.96
C LYS A 206 -10.85 -24.88 2.63
N ARG A 207 -10.14 -24.66 1.51
CA ARG A 207 -10.64 -24.99 0.14
C ARG A 207 -10.09 -26.30 -0.39
N ALA A 208 -8.92 -26.71 0.08
CA ALA A 208 -8.27 -27.94 -0.30
C ALA A 208 -8.71 -29.11 0.58
N PRO A 209 -8.54 -30.39 0.13
CA PRO A 209 -8.69 -31.52 1.01
C PRO A 209 -7.77 -31.40 2.24
N ALA A 210 -8.26 -31.86 3.38
CA ALA A 210 -7.51 -31.75 4.63
C ALA A 210 -6.10 -32.34 4.50
N ASN A 211 -5.12 -31.68 5.11
CA ASN A 211 -3.71 -32.11 5.12
C ASN A 211 -3.01 -32.20 3.76
N THR A 212 -3.53 -31.52 2.72
CA THR A 212 -2.86 -31.48 1.39
C THR A 212 -1.68 -30.52 1.39
N TYR A 213 -1.83 -29.35 2.00
CA TYR A 213 -0.84 -28.28 2.02
C TYR A 213 -0.43 -27.92 3.44
N GLU A 214 0.77 -27.34 3.57
CA GLU A 214 1.31 -26.87 4.85
C GLU A 214 2.25 -25.67 4.69
N ASN A 215 2.51 -24.95 5.80
CA ASN A 215 3.59 -23.97 5.86
C ASN A 215 4.93 -24.71 5.78
N LYS A 216 5.77 -24.33 4.81
CA LYS A 216 7.10 -24.95 4.62
C LYS A 216 8.16 -24.22 5.47
N PHE A 217 8.33 -22.95 5.26
CA PHE A 217 9.22 -22.11 6.06
C PHE A 217 8.79 -20.63 6.01
N LEU A 218 9.28 -19.88 6.99
CA LEU A 218 9.05 -18.45 7.09
C LEU A 218 9.91 -17.69 6.07
N LEU A 219 9.28 -16.88 5.23
CA LEU A 219 9.97 -15.97 4.32
C LEU A 219 10.23 -14.61 5.00
N ARG A 220 9.22 -14.07 5.68
CA ARG A 220 9.33 -12.77 6.35
C ARG A 220 8.20 -12.55 7.36
N GLN A 221 8.49 -11.83 8.44
CA GLN A 221 7.47 -11.13 9.24
C GLN A 221 7.36 -9.69 8.77
N GLN A 222 6.15 -9.15 8.75
CA GLN A 222 5.89 -7.78 8.31
C GLN A 222 4.79 -7.13 9.13
N VAL A 223 4.90 -5.82 9.31
CA VAL A 223 3.84 -4.96 9.82
C VAL A 223 3.23 -4.15 8.68
N MET A 224 1.95 -3.80 8.81
CA MET A 224 1.19 -3.04 7.83
C MET A 224 0.85 -1.67 8.40
N GLY A 225 1.15 -0.62 7.66
CA GLY A 225 0.81 0.76 7.99
C GLY A 225 -0.24 1.34 7.04
N VAL A 226 -0.98 2.32 7.53
CA VAL A 226 -1.78 3.19 6.65
C VAL A 226 -0.81 4.07 5.87
N ALA A 227 -0.96 4.12 4.55
CA ALA A 227 -0.07 4.94 3.74
C ALA A 227 -0.75 6.22 3.25
N MET A 228 0.02 7.29 3.21
CA MET A 228 -0.36 8.61 2.72
C MET A 228 0.76 9.24 1.92
N ARG A 229 0.44 10.30 1.17
CA ARG A 229 1.45 11.03 0.37
C ARG A 229 2.50 11.68 1.26
N PRO A 230 3.73 11.86 0.74
CA PRO A 230 4.76 12.61 1.45
C PRO A 230 4.31 14.04 1.77
N GLY A 231 4.75 14.56 2.93
CA GLY A 231 4.45 15.93 3.37
C GLY A 231 3.08 16.13 3.99
N GLN A 232 2.35 15.06 4.30
CA GLN A 232 1.04 15.11 4.98
C GLN A 232 1.17 14.89 6.50
N ASP A 233 2.05 15.63 7.17
CA ASP A 233 2.41 15.38 8.57
C ASP A 233 1.25 15.54 9.56
N GLU A 234 0.31 16.46 9.30
CA GLU A 234 -0.91 16.61 10.09
C GLU A 234 -1.81 15.37 9.97
N LEU A 235 -1.98 14.87 8.74
CA LEU A 235 -2.77 13.67 8.47
C LEU A 235 -2.07 12.42 9.08
N LEU A 236 -0.75 12.32 8.94
CA LEU A 236 0.04 11.26 9.57
C LEU A 236 -0.16 11.23 11.09
N LYS A 237 -0.02 12.40 11.74
CA LYS A 237 -0.27 12.50 13.18
C LYS A 237 -1.69 12.08 13.56
N THR A 238 -2.68 12.51 12.79
CA THR A 238 -4.10 12.16 13.04
C THR A 238 -4.33 10.65 12.92
N VAL A 239 -3.73 10.01 11.90
CA VAL A 239 -3.82 8.56 11.70
C VAL A 239 -3.05 7.80 12.78
N ASP A 240 -1.87 8.28 13.19
CA ASP A 240 -1.08 7.70 14.28
C ASP A 240 -1.83 7.75 15.61
N ASP A 241 -2.47 8.88 15.92
CA ASP A 241 -3.30 9.04 17.12
C ASP A 241 -4.53 8.10 17.05
N PHE A 242 -5.15 7.93 15.88
CA PHE A 242 -6.22 6.97 15.65
C PHE A 242 -5.75 5.54 15.93
N VAL A 243 -4.62 5.11 15.34
CA VAL A 243 -4.07 3.76 15.53
C VAL A 243 -3.73 3.53 17.00
N ALA A 244 -3.05 4.48 17.65
CA ALA A 244 -2.67 4.36 19.05
C ALA A 244 -3.89 4.21 19.98
N ARG A 245 -4.93 5.04 19.81
CA ARG A 245 -6.16 4.98 20.62
C ARG A 245 -6.89 3.65 20.42
N ASN A 246 -7.05 3.22 19.15
CA ASN A 246 -7.82 2.02 18.83
C ASN A 246 -7.05 0.71 19.08
N THR A 247 -5.74 0.77 19.20
CA THR A 247 -4.93 -0.32 19.77
C THR A 247 -5.14 -0.39 21.28
N ALA A 248 -5.02 0.73 21.98
CA ALA A 248 -5.11 0.78 23.45
C ALA A 248 -6.50 0.42 23.99
N ASN A 249 -7.57 0.83 23.31
CA ASN A 249 -8.95 0.52 23.72
C ASN A 249 -9.45 -0.85 23.19
N GLY A 250 -8.63 -1.57 22.41
CA GLY A 250 -8.93 -2.89 21.90
C GLY A 250 -9.84 -2.93 20.67
N GLU A 251 -10.25 -1.79 20.09
CA GLU A 251 -11.13 -1.79 18.91
C GLU A 251 -10.45 -2.44 17.69
N LEU A 252 -9.15 -2.18 17.44
CA LEU A 252 -8.42 -2.87 16.37
C LEU A 252 -8.34 -4.38 16.62
N ASN A 253 -8.16 -4.81 17.87
CA ASN A 253 -8.16 -6.24 18.20
C ASN A 253 -9.53 -6.89 17.96
N LYS A 254 -10.64 -6.22 18.31
CA LYS A 254 -12.00 -6.73 18.03
C LYS A 254 -12.23 -6.90 16.53
N LEU A 255 -11.81 -5.92 15.71
CA LEU A 255 -11.90 -6.03 14.25
C LEU A 255 -11.01 -7.17 13.74
N TYR A 256 -9.82 -7.32 14.29
CA TYR A 256 -8.89 -8.39 13.90
C TYR A 256 -9.46 -9.76 14.24
N GLN A 257 -10.01 -9.95 15.46
CA GLN A 257 -10.69 -11.19 15.87
C GLN A 257 -11.91 -11.49 14.99
N LYS A 258 -12.71 -10.49 14.64
CA LYS A 258 -13.87 -10.66 13.73
C LYS A 258 -13.47 -11.31 12.41
N TRP A 259 -12.38 -10.85 11.81
CA TRP A 259 -11.98 -11.24 10.47
C TRP A 259 -10.95 -12.37 10.41
N LEU A 260 -10.00 -12.36 11.32
CA LEU A 260 -8.88 -13.30 11.33
C LEU A 260 -9.02 -14.42 12.38
N GLN A 261 -10.01 -14.30 13.27
CA GLN A 261 -10.31 -15.29 14.31
C GLN A 261 -9.12 -15.55 15.27
N THR A 262 -8.27 -14.57 15.44
CA THR A 262 -7.13 -14.58 16.36
C THR A 262 -6.87 -13.16 16.88
N ASP A 263 -6.07 -13.04 17.91
CA ASP A 263 -5.67 -11.74 18.44
C ASP A 263 -4.74 -11.00 17.48
N LEU A 264 -4.85 -9.68 17.48
CA LEU A 264 -3.91 -8.80 16.80
C LEU A 264 -2.51 -8.99 17.39
N PRO A 265 -1.50 -9.37 16.59
CA PRO A 265 -0.15 -9.50 17.06
C PRO A 265 0.39 -8.19 17.66
N LYS A 266 1.40 -8.29 18.53
CA LYS A 266 2.09 -7.09 19.00
C LYS A 266 2.68 -6.34 17.80
N LEU A 267 2.25 -5.10 17.63
CA LEU A 267 2.72 -4.21 16.58
C LEU A 267 3.94 -3.45 17.11
N GLN A 268 5.13 -3.93 16.77
CA GLN A 268 6.41 -3.29 17.16
C GLN A 268 7.08 -2.68 15.94
#